data_236122c7c66888c79baeb95047da4c52
#
_entry.id   236122c7c66888c79baeb95047da4c52
#
_cell.length_a   1.000
_cell.length_b   1.000
_cell.length_c   1.000
_cell.angle_alpha   90.00
_cell.angle_beta   90.00
_cell.angle_gamma   90.00
#
_symmetry.space_group_name_H-M   'P 1'
#
loop_
_entity.id
_entity.type
_entity.pdbx_description
1 polymer ?
#
loop_
_entity_poly.entity_id
_entity_poly.type
_entity_poly.pdbx_seq_one_letter_code
_entity_poly.pdbx_strand_id
1 'polypeptide(L)'
;MNLVDTAEMYDNEELVGEAVHDCREKVLLVSKVLPSNASYRGTKLACERSLLKLGTEYIDLYLLHWKGRHPYEETVRAMTELQQEGKIRLWGVSNMDTADMERIVSLSGGSGCATDQVLYNLGDRGIEFDLMPWCAARRMPLMAYSPIGEGRLLHHHTLVEIARRHDVSPAQIALFVDDASARYHCHTQSR
;
A
#
# COMPACT_ATOMS: atom_id res chain seq x y z
N MET A 1 -2.74 -13.12 10.85
CA MET A 1 -2.45 -11.83 10.18
C MET A 1 -0.99 -11.51 10.46
N ASN A 2 -0.21 -11.18 9.46
CA ASN A 2 1.24 -10.92 9.59
C ASN A 2 1.68 -9.61 8.93
N LEU A 3 0.73 -8.77 8.49
CA LEU A 3 0.99 -7.43 7.97
C LEU A 3 0.24 -6.40 8.82
N VAL A 4 0.94 -5.35 9.25
CA VAL A 4 0.40 -4.20 9.98
C VAL A 4 0.74 -2.95 9.19
N ASP A 5 -0.29 -2.17 8.87
CA ASP A 5 -0.19 -0.94 8.09
C ASP A 5 -0.51 0.28 8.97
N THR A 6 0.40 1.25 8.97
CA THR A 6 0.23 2.54 9.61
C THR A 6 0.75 3.67 8.72
N ALA A 7 0.82 4.89 9.20
CA ALA A 7 1.38 6.04 8.50
C ALA A 7 1.77 7.15 9.48
N GLU A 8 2.72 8.00 9.08
CA GLU A 8 3.08 9.24 9.79
C GLU A 8 1.83 10.08 10.14
N MET A 9 0.84 10.10 9.23
CA MET A 9 -0.39 10.89 9.40
C MET A 9 -1.33 10.36 10.48
N TYR A 10 -1.28 9.06 10.80
CA TYR A 10 -2.27 8.45 11.70
C TYR A 10 -1.97 8.71 13.19
N ASP A 11 -0.79 9.24 13.49
CA ASP A 11 -0.32 9.56 14.83
C ASP A 11 -0.45 8.41 15.85
N ASN A 12 -0.29 7.19 15.35
CA ASN A 12 -0.40 5.95 16.13
C ASN A 12 0.81 5.02 15.99
N GLU A 13 1.91 5.51 15.40
CA GLU A 13 3.11 4.70 15.16
C GLU A 13 3.72 4.16 16.47
N GLU A 14 3.67 4.93 17.58
CA GLU A 14 4.13 4.49 18.90
C GLU A 14 3.31 3.31 19.41
N LEU A 15 1.98 3.40 19.34
CA LEU A 15 1.07 2.32 19.73
C LEU A 15 1.28 1.06 18.87
N VAL A 16 1.49 1.23 17.55
CA VAL A 16 1.81 0.12 16.66
C VAL A 16 3.15 -0.51 17.04
N GLY A 17 4.18 0.29 17.33
CA GLY A 17 5.48 -0.18 17.78
C GLY A 17 5.38 -1.03 19.05
N GLU A 18 4.67 -0.54 20.05
CA GLU A 18 4.40 -1.31 21.29
C GLU A 18 3.69 -2.64 20.99
N ALA A 19 2.66 -2.61 20.13
CA ALA A 19 1.87 -3.81 19.82
C ALA A 19 2.67 -4.89 19.08
N VAL A 20 3.67 -4.53 18.28
CA VAL A 20 4.47 -5.49 17.51
C VAL A 20 5.83 -5.82 18.15
N HIS A 21 6.19 -5.18 19.24
CA HIS A 21 7.51 -5.29 19.88
C HIS A 21 7.97 -6.76 20.06
N ASP A 22 7.14 -7.59 20.68
CA ASP A 22 7.49 -8.97 20.99
C ASP A 22 7.41 -9.94 19.79
N CYS A 23 6.92 -9.45 18.66
CA CYS A 23 6.74 -10.25 17.45
C CYS A 23 7.23 -9.56 16.16
N ARG A 24 8.06 -8.52 16.28
CA ARG A 24 8.52 -7.68 15.16
C ARG A 24 9.02 -8.49 13.95
N GLU A 25 9.77 -9.52 14.19
CA GLU A 25 10.34 -10.43 13.18
C GLU A 25 9.27 -11.23 12.41
N LYS A 26 8.06 -11.37 12.97
CA LYS A 26 6.96 -12.15 12.39
C LYS A 26 5.95 -11.28 11.65
N VAL A 27 6.16 -9.95 11.66
CA VAL A 27 5.23 -8.96 11.12
C VAL A 27 5.88 -8.19 9.99
N LEU A 28 5.18 -8.05 8.87
CA LEU A 28 5.50 -7.09 7.83
C LEU A 28 4.91 -5.73 8.23
N LEU A 29 5.79 -4.79 8.55
CA LEU A 29 5.41 -3.46 9.02
C LEU A 29 5.45 -2.47 7.89
N VAL A 30 4.32 -1.79 7.66
CA VAL A 30 4.18 -0.76 6.64
C VAL A 30 3.96 0.59 7.31
N SER A 31 4.69 1.61 6.86
CA SER A 31 4.40 3.01 7.19
C SER A 31 4.54 3.90 5.95
N LYS A 32 4.15 5.17 6.06
CA LYS A 32 4.03 6.08 4.92
C LYS A 32 4.50 7.48 5.28
N VAL A 33 5.25 8.10 4.36
CA VAL A 33 5.64 9.51 4.48
C VAL A 33 4.52 10.41 3.94
N LEU A 34 4.23 11.48 4.66
CA LEU A 34 3.32 12.53 4.19
C LEU A 34 3.88 13.26 2.95
N PRO A 35 3.05 13.61 1.97
CA PRO A 35 3.48 14.36 0.79
C PRO A 35 4.15 15.69 1.09
N SER A 36 3.80 16.34 2.21
CA SER A 36 4.46 17.57 2.68
C SER A 36 5.92 17.36 3.07
N ASN A 37 6.28 16.13 3.43
CA ASN A 37 7.62 15.71 3.82
C ASN A 37 8.37 14.95 2.69
N ALA A 38 7.81 14.88 1.48
CA ALA A 38 8.32 14.06 0.38
C ALA A 38 9.50 14.67 -0.40
N SER A 39 10.13 15.75 0.09
CA SER A 39 11.43 16.18 -0.40
C SER A 39 12.50 15.14 -0.05
N TYR A 40 13.66 15.17 -0.74
CA TYR A 40 14.76 14.24 -0.45
C TYR A 40 15.14 14.22 1.04
N ARG A 41 15.41 15.39 1.63
CA ARG A 41 15.75 15.48 3.07
C ARG A 41 14.55 15.18 3.96
N GLY A 42 13.37 15.65 3.58
CA GLY A 42 12.14 15.45 4.34
C GLY A 42 11.76 13.98 4.47
N THR A 43 11.85 13.20 3.38
CA THR A 43 11.59 11.76 3.37
C THR A 43 12.53 11.01 4.32
N LYS A 44 13.83 11.32 4.29
CA LYS A 44 14.80 10.69 5.19
C LYS A 44 14.50 11.01 6.66
N LEU A 45 14.24 12.27 6.99
CA LEU A 45 13.89 12.68 8.36
C LEU A 45 12.54 12.09 8.81
N ALA A 46 11.56 11.99 7.93
CA ALA A 46 10.26 11.36 8.24
C ALA A 46 10.44 9.87 8.54
N CYS A 47 11.21 9.15 7.74
CA CYS A 47 11.53 7.74 7.99
C CYS A 47 12.22 7.54 9.35
N GLU A 48 13.19 8.38 9.68
CA GLU A 48 13.90 8.33 10.99
C GLU A 48 12.94 8.55 12.17
N ARG A 49 12.01 9.51 12.04
CA ARG A 49 10.97 9.71 13.05
C ARG A 49 10.04 8.51 13.18
N SER A 50 9.61 7.93 12.04
CA SER A 50 8.77 6.72 12.04
C SER A 50 9.49 5.54 12.71
N LEU A 51 10.76 5.31 12.40
CA LEU A 51 11.58 4.27 13.04
C LEU A 51 11.68 4.46 14.55
N LEU A 52 11.90 5.70 15.01
CA LEU A 52 11.96 6.03 16.44
C LEU A 52 10.63 5.75 17.13
N LYS A 53 9.51 6.22 16.55
CA LYS A 53 8.16 5.99 17.11
C LYS A 53 7.78 4.51 17.12
N LEU A 54 8.09 3.80 16.06
CA LEU A 54 7.82 2.37 15.94
C LEU A 54 8.76 1.48 16.80
N GLY A 55 9.83 2.07 17.38
CA GLY A 55 10.79 1.33 18.21
C GLY A 55 11.51 0.21 17.43
N THR A 56 11.80 0.41 16.15
CA THR A 56 12.42 -0.60 15.28
C THR A 56 13.55 -0.01 14.43
N GLU A 57 14.50 -0.83 14.05
CA GLU A 57 15.64 -0.42 13.21
C GLU A 57 15.28 -0.37 11.71
N TYR A 58 14.19 -1.02 11.30
CA TYR A 58 13.76 -1.07 9.90
C TYR A 58 12.23 -1.13 9.73
N ILE A 59 11.74 -0.61 8.61
CA ILE A 59 10.37 -0.77 8.13
C ILE A 59 10.39 -1.72 6.93
N ASP A 60 9.47 -2.68 6.86
CA ASP A 60 9.45 -3.66 5.77
C ASP A 60 9.01 -3.03 4.45
N LEU A 61 8.03 -2.13 4.49
CA LEU A 61 7.55 -1.39 3.32
C LEU A 61 7.26 0.06 3.69
N TYR A 62 7.95 1.00 3.02
CA TYR A 62 7.74 2.44 3.25
C TYR A 62 7.16 3.10 2.01
N LEU A 63 6.04 3.80 2.15
CA LEU A 63 5.27 4.33 1.03
C LEU A 63 5.28 5.87 1.00
N LEU A 64 5.23 6.46 -0.20
CA LEU A 64 4.72 7.82 -0.37
C LEU A 64 3.20 7.78 -0.28
N HIS A 65 2.59 8.45 0.70
CA HIS A 65 1.18 8.30 1.06
C HIS A 65 0.20 8.74 -0.04
N TRP A 66 0.53 9.80 -0.78
CA TRP A 66 -0.13 10.26 -2.01
C TRP A 66 0.75 11.28 -2.71
N LYS A 67 0.38 11.67 -3.92
CA LYS A 67 1.07 12.69 -4.71
C LYS A 67 1.05 14.04 -4.01
N GLY A 68 2.22 14.66 -3.86
CA GLY A 68 2.39 16.00 -3.30
C GLY A 68 2.92 16.98 -4.32
N ARG A 69 3.50 18.08 -3.80
CA ARG A 69 4.15 19.13 -4.61
C ARG A 69 5.62 18.87 -4.92
N HIS A 70 6.25 17.94 -4.18
CA HIS A 70 7.66 17.62 -4.37
C HIS A 70 7.84 16.76 -5.63
N PRO A 71 8.92 16.98 -6.41
CA PRO A 71 9.26 16.12 -7.54
C PRO A 71 9.47 14.66 -7.08
N TYR A 72 8.97 13.70 -7.84
CA TYR A 72 9.13 12.28 -7.53
C TYR A 72 10.61 11.87 -7.47
N GLU A 73 11.47 12.52 -8.25
CA GLU A 73 12.91 12.32 -8.27
C GLU A 73 13.55 12.43 -6.88
N GLU A 74 13.08 13.38 -6.07
CA GLU A 74 13.55 13.58 -4.69
C GLU A 74 13.14 12.44 -3.78
N THR A 75 11.86 12.04 -3.84
CA THR A 75 11.32 10.95 -3.04
C THR A 75 11.95 9.61 -3.42
N VAL A 76 11.99 9.30 -4.73
CA VAL A 76 12.59 8.05 -5.25
C VAL A 76 14.06 7.93 -4.83
N ARG A 77 14.83 9.00 -4.96
CA ARG A 77 16.22 9.03 -4.52
C ARG A 77 16.34 8.76 -3.02
N ALA A 78 15.52 9.41 -2.19
CA ALA A 78 15.55 9.21 -0.74
C ALA A 78 15.17 7.77 -0.34
N MET A 79 14.12 7.21 -0.96
CA MET A 79 13.66 5.83 -0.73
C MET A 79 14.75 4.81 -1.12
N THR A 80 15.40 5.02 -2.27
CA THR A 80 16.50 4.16 -2.73
C THR A 80 17.67 4.17 -1.75
N GLU A 81 18.06 5.35 -1.25
CA GLU A 81 19.14 5.47 -0.27
C GLU A 81 18.74 4.85 1.10
N LEU A 82 17.52 5.08 1.59
CA LEU A 82 17.01 4.45 2.81
C LEU A 82 17.02 2.92 2.73
N GLN A 83 16.73 2.39 1.55
CA GLN A 83 16.81 0.95 1.30
C GLN A 83 18.27 0.46 1.33
N GLN A 84 19.19 1.18 0.74
CA GLN A 84 20.63 0.86 0.80
C GLN A 84 21.20 0.97 2.21
N GLU A 85 20.68 1.90 3.02
CA GLU A 85 21.02 2.06 4.44
C GLU A 85 20.41 0.97 5.32
N GLY A 86 19.53 0.11 4.78
CA GLY A 86 18.83 -0.94 5.53
C GLY A 86 17.70 -0.44 6.43
N LYS A 87 17.37 0.86 6.39
CA LYS A 87 16.28 1.46 7.17
C LYS A 87 14.89 1.06 6.68
N ILE A 88 14.78 0.75 5.38
CA ILE A 88 13.58 0.16 4.79
C ILE A 88 13.97 -1.04 3.95
N ARG A 89 13.15 -2.08 3.90
CA ARG A 89 13.40 -3.27 3.06
C ARG A 89 12.91 -3.07 1.64
N LEU A 90 11.71 -2.53 1.51
CA LEU A 90 11.07 -2.21 0.24
C LEU A 90 10.47 -0.79 0.33
N TRP A 91 10.30 -0.17 -0.81
CA TRP A 91 9.55 1.07 -0.91
C TRP A 91 8.50 1.00 -2.02
N GLY A 92 7.49 1.83 -1.92
CA GLY A 92 6.43 1.97 -2.90
C GLY A 92 5.72 3.31 -2.77
N VAL A 93 4.55 3.36 -3.34
CA VAL A 93 3.70 4.55 -3.34
C VAL A 93 2.27 4.21 -2.95
N SER A 94 1.42 5.22 -2.83
CA SER A 94 0.00 5.04 -2.57
C SER A 94 -0.79 6.12 -3.31
N ASN A 95 -1.95 5.75 -3.84
CA ASN A 95 -2.87 6.62 -4.56
C ASN A 95 -2.27 7.28 -5.82
N MET A 96 -1.46 6.55 -6.57
CA MET A 96 -0.97 7.00 -7.86
C MET A 96 -1.87 6.51 -9.00
N ASP A 97 -2.00 7.31 -10.04
CA ASP A 97 -2.59 6.86 -11.30
C ASP A 97 -1.54 6.21 -12.22
N THR A 98 -1.99 5.65 -13.34
CA THR A 98 -1.10 4.98 -14.29
C THR A 98 -0.01 5.90 -14.83
N ALA A 99 -0.32 7.18 -15.09
CA ALA A 99 0.66 8.13 -15.60
C ALA A 99 1.72 8.50 -14.55
N ASP A 100 1.32 8.65 -13.30
CA ASP A 100 2.23 8.86 -12.18
C ASP A 100 3.15 7.64 -11.99
N MET A 101 2.61 6.43 -12.07
CA MET A 101 3.38 5.19 -11.98
C MET A 101 4.38 5.05 -13.13
N GLU A 102 3.98 5.36 -14.37
CA GLU A 102 4.90 5.38 -15.52
C GLU A 102 6.06 6.35 -15.30
N ARG A 103 5.75 7.55 -14.81
CA ARG A 103 6.77 8.54 -14.47
C ARG A 103 7.71 8.03 -13.38
N ILE A 104 7.19 7.50 -12.28
CA ILE A 104 8.00 7.02 -11.14
C ILE A 104 8.95 5.90 -11.58
N VAL A 105 8.45 4.89 -12.29
CA VAL A 105 9.28 3.74 -12.70
C VAL A 105 10.32 4.10 -13.77
N SER A 106 10.12 5.20 -14.51
CA SER A 106 11.10 5.71 -15.49
C SER A 106 12.28 6.44 -14.85
N LEU A 107 12.18 6.83 -13.58
CA LEU A 107 13.25 7.53 -12.87
C LEU A 107 14.42 6.61 -12.52
N SER A 108 15.59 7.18 -12.32
CA SER A 108 16.73 6.46 -11.77
C SER A 108 16.39 5.92 -10.37
N GLY A 109 16.45 4.60 -10.20
CA GLY A 109 16.01 3.90 -8.98
C GLY A 109 14.51 3.60 -8.96
N GLY A 110 13.69 4.17 -9.85
CA GLY A 110 12.24 4.01 -9.89
C GLY A 110 11.76 2.59 -10.13
N SER A 111 12.55 1.77 -10.82
CA SER A 111 12.27 0.33 -11.00
C SER A 111 12.26 -0.46 -9.68
N GLY A 112 12.75 0.13 -8.59
CA GLY A 112 12.68 -0.44 -7.23
C GLY A 112 11.33 -0.24 -6.54
N CYS A 113 10.38 0.50 -7.15
CA CYS A 113 9.03 0.65 -6.62
C CYS A 113 8.32 -0.71 -6.57
N ALA A 114 8.02 -1.18 -5.37
CA ALA A 114 7.52 -2.53 -5.14
C ALA A 114 5.99 -2.67 -5.27
N THR A 115 5.25 -1.59 -5.04
CA THR A 115 3.78 -1.60 -5.02
C THR A 115 3.19 -0.20 -5.10
N ASP A 116 1.92 -0.13 -5.49
CA ASP A 116 1.04 1.01 -5.22
C ASP A 116 -0.10 0.55 -4.29
N GLN A 117 -0.32 1.28 -3.20
CA GLN A 117 -1.44 1.05 -2.29
C GLN A 117 -2.60 1.95 -2.68
N VAL A 118 -3.73 1.37 -3.09
CA VAL A 118 -4.84 2.09 -3.73
C VAL A 118 -6.20 1.72 -3.16
N LEU A 119 -7.15 2.64 -3.28
CA LEU A 119 -8.55 2.35 -2.99
C LEU A 119 -9.06 1.30 -3.98
N TYR A 120 -9.49 0.16 -3.46
CA TYR A 120 -10.13 -0.87 -4.27
C TYR A 120 -11.10 -1.72 -3.45
N ASN A 121 -12.32 -1.79 -3.89
CA ASN A 121 -13.39 -2.62 -3.34
C ASN A 121 -14.54 -2.75 -4.36
N LEU A 122 -15.55 -3.51 -4.05
CA LEU A 122 -16.71 -3.72 -4.94
C LEU A 122 -17.44 -2.43 -5.37
N GLY A 123 -17.34 -1.34 -4.62
CA GLY A 123 -17.92 -0.03 -4.95
C GLY A 123 -16.96 0.89 -5.69
N ASP A 124 -15.64 0.67 -5.57
CA ASP A 124 -14.58 1.53 -6.09
C ASP A 124 -13.63 0.69 -6.96
N ARG A 125 -13.99 0.52 -8.23
CA ARG A 125 -13.33 -0.38 -9.19
C ARG A 125 -12.56 0.34 -10.31
N GLY A 126 -12.33 1.64 -10.17
CA GLY A 126 -11.72 2.47 -11.23
C GLY A 126 -10.36 1.98 -11.72
N ILE A 127 -9.54 1.42 -10.83
CA ILE A 127 -8.20 0.92 -11.17
C ILE A 127 -8.19 -0.28 -12.15
N GLU A 128 -9.32 -0.96 -12.34
CA GLU A 128 -9.43 -2.09 -13.26
C GLU A 128 -9.27 -1.69 -14.72
N PHE A 129 -9.54 -0.44 -15.07
CA PHE A 129 -9.49 0.04 -16.45
C PHE A 129 -8.07 0.17 -16.99
N ASP A 130 -7.13 0.61 -16.16
CA ASP A 130 -5.77 0.94 -16.60
C ASP A 130 -4.68 0.54 -15.61
N LEU A 131 -4.74 0.96 -14.33
CA LEU A 131 -3.67 0.75 -13.37
C LEU A 131 -3.45 -0.73 -13.05
N MET A 132 -4.53 -1.49 -12.83
CA MET A 132 -4.41 -2.91 -12.50
C MET A 132 -3.81 -3.72 -13.66
N PRO A 133 -4.25 -3.60 -14.94
CA PRO A 133 -3.58 -4.21 -16.08
C PRO A 133 -2.12 -3.75 -16.24
N TRP A 134 -1.84 -2.48 -16.02
CA TRP A 134 -0.51 -1.92 -16.12
C TRP A 134 0.45 -2.54 -15.09
N CYS A 135 0.02 -2.65 -13.84
CA CYS A 135 0.76 -3.30 -12.76
C CYS A 135 0.97 -4.80 -13.03
N ALA A 136 -0.09 -5.49 -13.48
CA ALA A 136 -0.03 -6.92 -13.80
C ALA A 136 1.00 -7.23 -14.90
N ALA A 137 1.06 -6.40 -15.96
CA ALA A 137 2.06 -6.53 -17.03
C ALA A 137 3.52 -6.41 -16.52
N ARG A 138 3.72 -5.75 -15.38
CA ARG A 138 5.02 -5.55 -14.73
C ARG A 138 5.29 -6.48 -13.56
N ARG A 139 4.35 -7.38 -13.25
CA ARG A 139 4.36 -8.24 -12.05
C ARG A 139 4.50 -7.42 -10.75
N MET A 140 3.97 -6.22 -10.75
CA MET A 140 3.91 -5.35 -9.58
C MET A 140 2.61 -5.65 -8.82
N PRO A 141 2.66 -6.13 -7.58
CA PRO A 141 1.46 -6.31 -6.76
C PRO A 141 0.84 -4.95 -6.42
N LEU A 142 -0.48 -4.92 -6.27
CA LEU A 142 -1.22 -3.81 -5.69
C LEU A 142 -1.64 -4.16 -4.26
N MET A 143 -1.70 -3.14 -3.40
CA MET A 143 -2.27 -3.26 -2.06
C MET A 143 -3.61 -2.53 -2.03
N ALA A 144 -4.71 -3.26 -1.83
CA ALA A 144 -6.03 -2.65 -1.70
C ALA A 144 -6.25 -2.12 -0.28
N TYR A 145 -6.68 -0.86 -0.13
CA TYR A 145 -7.18 -0.35 1.14
C TYR A 145 -8.70 -0.15 1.08
N SER A 146 -9.36 -0.07 2.24
CA SER A 146 -10.83 -0.01 2.41
C SER A 146 -11.59 -1.11 1.64
N PRO A 147 -11.21 -2.41 1.76
CA PRO A 147 -11.79 -3.48 0.96
C PRO A 147 -13.28 -3.71 1.24
N ILE A 148 -13.78 -3.25 2.37
CA ILE A 148 -15.23 -3.30 2.73
C ILE A 148 -15.92 -1.94 2.65
N GLY A 149 -15.29 -0.96 1.98
CA GLY A 149 -15.83 0.40 1.78
C GLY A 149 -16.14 1.10 3.12
N GLU A 150 -15.26 0.98 4.11
CA GLU A 150 -15.45 1.53 5.47
C GLU A 150 -16.74 1.05 6.15
N GLY A 151 -17.17 -0.17 5.84
CA GLY A 151 -18.40 -0.77 6.34
C GLY A 151 -19.65 -0.49 5.51
N ARG A 152 -19.63 0.45 4.56
CA ARG A 152 -20.80 0.77 3.72
C ARG A 152 -21.29 -0.42 2.90
N LEU A 153 -20.39 -1.23 2.39
CA LEU A 153 -20.69 -2.44 1.60
C LEU A 153 -21.42 -3.51 2.42
N LEU A 154 -21.21 -3.55 3.73
CA LEU A 154 -21.79 -4.59 4.61
C LEU A 154 -23.32 -4.54 4.68
N HIS A 155 -23.91 -3.39 4.36
CA HIS A 155 -25.35 -3.16 4.35
C HIS A 155 -25.97 -3.18 2.94
N HIS A 156 -25.16 -3.44 1.90
CA HIS A 156 -25.68 -3.49 0.54
C HIS A 156 -26.54 -4.75 0.35
N HIS A 157 -27.80 -4.56 -0.05
CA HIS A 157 -28.80 -5.62 -0.09
C HIS A 157 -28.37 -6.87 -0.87
N THR A 158 -27.74 -6.69 -2.02
CA THR A 158 -27.22 -7.80 -2.85
C THR A 158 -26.14 -8.60 -2.12
N LEU A 159 -25.21 -7.90 -1.44
CA LEU A 159 -24.15 -8.57 -0.66
C LEU A 159 -24.74 -9.37 0.51
N VAL A 160 -25.71 -8.79 1.24
CA VAL A 160 -26.41 -9.46 2.34
C VAL A 160 -27.15 -10.70 1.82
N GLU A 161 -27.81 -10.61 0.66
CA GLU A 161 -28.53 -11.73 0.06
C GLU A 161 -27.57 -12.86 -0.37
N ILE A 162 -26.46 -12.53 -1.02
CA ILE A 162 -25.43 -13.51 -1.40
C ILE A 162 -24.82 -14.16 -0.16
N ALA A 163 -24.45 -13.37 0.83
CA ALA A 163 -23.86 -13.86 2.08
C ALA A 163 -24.79 -14.88 2.77
N ARG A 164 -26.09 -14.59 2.82
CA ARG A 164 -27.09 -15.51 3.39
C ARG A 164 -27.17 -16.81 2.61
N ARG A 165 -27.08 -16.80 1.26
CA ARG A 165 -27.11 -18.02 0.44
C ARG A 165 -25.92 -18.93 0.68
N HIS A 166 -24.77 -18.35 1.05
CA HIS A 166 -23.52 -19.06 1.28
C HIS A 166 -23.18 -19.30 2.75
N ASP A 167 -24.08 -18.91 3.67
CA ASP A 167 -23.88 -19.01 5.12
C ASP A 167 -22.57 -18.35 5.59
N VAL A 168 -22.30 -17.14 5.09
CA VAL A 168 -21.13 -16.33 5.43
C VAL A 168 -21.53 -14.88 5.69
N SER A 169 -20.58 -14.06 6.19
CA SER A 169 -20.84 -12.63 6.39
C SER A 169 -20.71 -11.83 5.07
N PRO A 170 -21.39 -10.67 4.95
CA PRO A 170 -21.19 -9.76 3.82
C PRO A 170 -19.72 -9.30 3.65
N ALA A 171 -18.97 -9.16 4.75
CA ALA A 171 -17.55 -8.85 4.72
C ALA A 171 -16.74 -9.95 4.02
N GLN A 172 -17.02 -11.22 4.31
CA GLN A 172 -16.35 -12.34 3.66
C GLN A 172 -16.61 -12.38 2.15
N ILE A 173 -17.85 -12.06 1.72
CA ILE A 173 -18.15 -11.95 0.27
C ILE A 173 -17.36 -10.82 -0.37
N ALA A 174 -17.33 -9.62 0.24
CA ALA A 174 -16.60 -8.47 -0.28
C ALA A 174 -15.11 -8.80 -0.45
N LEU A 175 -14.46 -9.30 0.59
CA LEU A 175 -13.04 -9.67 0.57
C LEU A 175 -12.72 -10.79 -0.43
N PHE A 176 -13.61 -11.77 -0.56
CA PHE A 176 -13.42 -12.87 -1.51
C PHE A 176 -13.46 -12.40 -2.95
N VAL A 177 -14.38 -11.50 -3.29
CA VAL A 177 -14.50 -10.97 -4.67
C VAL A 177 -13.30 -10.10 -5.03
N ASP A 178 -12.82 -9.26 -4.10
CA ASP A 178 -11.64 -8.43 -4.31
C ASP A 178 -10.39 -9.30 -4.58
N ASP A 179 -10.15 -10.34 -3.77
CA ASP A 179 -9.03 -11.28 -3.96
C ASP A 179 -9.17 -12.07 -5.28
N ALA A 180 -10.37 -12.54 -5.60
CA ALA A 180 -10.63 -13.27 -6.85
C ALA A 180 -10.42 -12.39 -8.10
N SER A 181 -10.85 -11.11 -8.05
CA SER A 181 -10.65 -10.16 -9.15
C SER A 181 -9.16 -9.87 -9.36
N ALA A 182 -8.39 -9.65 -8.30
CA ALA A 182 -6.96 -9.43 -8.38
C ALA A 182 -6.21 -10.63 -9.00
N ARG A 183 -6.57 -11.86 -8.61
CA ARG A 183 -6.00 -13.09 -9.18
C ARG A 183 -6.35 -13.28 -10.67
N TYR A 184 -7.56 -12.94 -11.06
CA TYR A 184 -8.02 -13.10 -12.44
C TYR A 184 -7.22 -12.21 -13.41
N HIS A 185 -6.95 -10.97 -13.03
CA HIS A 185 -6.13 -10.05 -13.82
C HIS A 185 -4.66 -10.48 -13.93
N CYS A 186 -4.12 -11.14 -12.92
CA CYS A 186 -2.77 -11.72 -12.98
C CYS A 186 -2.68 -12.96 -13.88
N HIS A 187 -3.78 -13.70 -14.11
CA HIS A 187 -3.77 -14.96 -14.88
C HIS A 187 -4.12 -14.80 -16.37
N THR A 188 -4.83 -13.76 -16.76
CA THR A 188 -5.27 -13.57 -18.17
C THR A 188 -4.16 -13.09 -19.11
N GLN A 189 -2.99 -12.73 -18.62
CA GLN A 189 -1.84 -12.32 -19.45
C GLN A 189 -0.80 -13.42 -19.69
N SER A 190 -1.06 -14.66 -19.29
CA SER A 190 -0.16 -15.81 -19.52
C SER A 190 -0.61 -16.73 -20.63
N ARG A 191 -1.11 -16.16 -21.78
CA ARG A 191 -1.36 -16.91 -23.01
C ARG A 191 -0.75 -16.20 -24.20
#